data_a68bcbfd783d63700e1f9676627bc49a
#
_entry.id   a68bcbfd783d63700e1f9676627bc49a
#
_cell.length_a   1.000
_cell.length_b   1.000
_cell.length_c   1.000
_cell.angle_alpha   90.00
_cell.angle_beta   90.00
_cell.angle_gamma   90.00
#
_symmetry.space_group_name_H-M   'P 1'
#
loop_
_entity.id
_entity.type
_entity.pdbx_description
1 polymer ?
#
loop_
_entity_poly.entity_id
_entity_poly.type
_entity_poly.pdbx_seq_one_letter_code
_entity_poly.pdbx_strand_id
1 'polypeptide(L)'
;AVHSMKDVPTVLPQGIAQAAVLKRANYNDILVLKGTEEFFGQPNAMIATGSLRRKAQWLNRYPTHKVVDLRGNVNSRLEKLANNEWDGAVFAAAGLERLGIRPADAINLGWMIPAPAQGVIMVSCRDNDAEIIEATQKLNDYETQVCVGIEREFLNLLEGGCTAPIGALAYVEQKTQEINFKGI
;
A
#
# COMPACT_ATOMS: atom_id res chain seq x y z
N ALA A 1 13.33 -2.19 15.15
CA ALA A 1 13.02 -1.14 14.16
C ALA A 1 11.54 -1.19 13.78
N VAL A 2 11.02 -0.10 13.19
CA VAL A 2 9.61 0.02 12.78
C VAL A 2 9.56 0.35 11.29
N HIS A 3 8.77 -0.42 10.54
CA HIS A 3 8.73 -0.32 9.09
C HIS A 3 7.29 -0.31 8.56
N SER A 4 7.07 0.34 7.42
CA SER A 4 5.93 0.01 6.57
C SER A 4 6.15 -1.39 6.00
N MET A 5 5.26 -2.33 6.32
CA MET A 5 5.50 -3.76 6.04
C MET A 5 5.61 -4.07 4.55
N LYS A 6 4.93 -3.32 3.69
CA LYS A 6 5.01 -3.48 2.22
C LYS A 6 6.40 -3.21 1.65
N ASP A 7 7.25 -2.46 2.40
CA ASP A 7 8.60 -2.09 1.97
C ASP A 7 9.66 -3.04 2.54
N VAL A 8 9.24 -4.06 3.32
CA VAL A 8 10.10 -5.09 3.92
C VAL A 8 10.15 -6.31 3.00
N PRO A 9 11.33 -6.88 2.72
CA PRO A 9 11.46 -8.12 1.95
C PRO A 9 10.57 -9.24 2.50
N THR A 10 10.03 -10.10 1.62
CA THR A 10 9.18 -11.24 2.02
C THR A 10 9.92 -12.23 2.91
N VAL A 11 11.19 -12.42 2.64
CA VAL A 11 12.11 -13.21 3.46
C VAL A 11 12.99 -12.25 4.25
N LEU A 12 12.92 -12.31 5.57
CA LEU A 12 13.75 -11.49 6.44
C LEU A 12 15.22 -11.99 6.42
N PRO A 13 16.20 -11.08 6.55
CA PRO A 13 17.60 -11.48 6.70
C PRO A 13 17.80 -12.36 7.94
N GLN A 14 18.80 -13.23 7.88
CA GLN A 14 19.21 -14.05 9.04
C GLN A 14 19.52 -13.16 10.25
N GLY A 15 19.08 -13.56 11.43
CA GLY A 15 19.26 -12.82 12.67
C GLY A 15 18.22 -11.71 12.89
N ILE A 16 17.24 -11.55 12.00
CA ILE A 16 16.15 -10.58 12.14
C ILE A 16 14.80 -11.31 12.21
N ALA A 17 13.99 -10.95 13.19
CA ALA A 17 12.64 -11.48 13.38
C ALA A 17 11.57 -10.38 13.28
N GLN A 18 10.36 -10.79 12.88
CA GLN A 18 9.15 -10.01 13.02
C GLN A 18 8.68 -10.13 14.48
N ALA A 19 8.76 -9.05 15.24
CA ALA A 19 8.38 -9.03 16.64
C ALA A 19 6.88 -8.72 16.84
N ALA A 20 6.31 -7.84 16.03
CA ALA A 20 4.88 -7.56 16.04
C ALA A 20 4.40 -7.01 14.69
N VAL A 21 3.13 -7.24 14.40
CA VAL A 21 2.37 -6.63 13.31
C VAL A 21 1.23 -5.84 13.92
N LEU A 22 1.19 -4.54 13.66
CA LEU A 22 0.16 -3.67 14.20
C LEU A 22 -1.13 -3.81 13.40
N LYS A 23 -2.26 -3.52 14.05
CA LYS A 23 -3.57 -3.49 13.40
C LYS A 23 -3.52 -2.68 12.11
N ARG A 24 -4.08 -3.25 11.05
CA ARG A 24 -4.06 -2.68 9.70
C ARG A 24 -4.81 -1.35 9.66
N ALA A 25 -4.16 -0.32 9.18
CA ALA A 25 -4.78 0.95 8.81
C ALA A 25 -5.43 0.85 7.42
N ASN A 26 -5.93 1.96 6.90
CA ASN A 26 -6.55 2.01 5.58
C ASN A 26 -5.60 1.49 4.49
N TYR A 27 -5.97 0.38 3.87
CA TYR A 27 -5.19 -0.28 2.81
C TYR A 27 -5.47 0.27 1.42
N ASN A 28 -6.47 1.13 1.25
CA ASN A 28 -6.86 1.63 -0.07
C ASN A 28 -5.76 2.51 -0.70
N ASP A 29 -5.73 2.47 -2.01
CA ASP A 29 -5.13 3.54 -2.78
C ASP A 29 -6.15 4.66 -2.97
N ILE A 30 -5.69 5.89 -2.93
CA ILE A 30 -6.51 7.08 -3.17
C ILE A 30 -5.88 7.93 -4.26
N LEU A 31 -6.71 8.58 -5.04
CA LEU A 31 -6.33 9.58 -6.02
C LEU A 31 -6.51 10.97 -5.39
N VAL A 32 -5.43 11.73 -5.27
CA VAL A 32 -5.49 13.15 -4.94
C VAL A 32 -5.59 13.92 -6.25
N LEU A 33 -6.67 14.70 -6.39
CA LEU A 33 -6.96 15.47 -7.61
C LEU A 33 -6.21 16.80 -7.66
N LYS A 34 -5.97 17.27 -8.88
CA LYS A 34 -5.64 18.66 -9.18
C LYS A 34 -6.73 19.22 -10.09
N GLY A 35 -7.89 19.48 -9.56
CA GLY A 35 -9.05 19.97 -10.33
C GLY A 35 -10.30 19.14 -10.09
N THR A 36 -11.08 18.91 -11.13
CA THR A 36 -12.38 18.20 -11.06
C THR A 36 -12.27 16.78 -11.61
N GLU A 37 -13.29 15.95 -11.35
CA GLU A 37 -13.36 14.56 -11.84
C GLU A 37 -13.61 14.44 -13.34
N GLU A 38 -13.80 15.54 -14.06
CA GLU A 38 -14.10 15.55 -15.50
C GLU A 38 -13.01 14.87 -16.35
N PHE A 39 -11.77 14.86 -15.86
CA PHE A 39 -10.63 14.22 -16.57
C PHE A 39 -10.82 12.72 -16.77
N PHE A 40 -11.63 12.02 -15.96
CA PHE A 40 -11.87 10.58 -16.14
C PHE A 40 -12.43 10.24 -17.54
N GLY A 41 -13.21 11.14 -18.12
CA GLY A 41 -13.76 10.99 -19.48
C GLY A 41 -12.86 11.53 -20.59
N GLN A 42 -11.73 12.16 -20.26
CA GLN A 42 -10.87 12.80 -21.25
C GLN A 42 -9.76 11.85 -21.73
N PRO A 43 -9.50 11.75 -23.03
CA PRO A 43 -8.32 11.05 -23.51
C PRO A 43 -7.05 11.81 -23.09
N ASN A 44 -5.96 11.05 -22.84
CA ASN A 44 -4.65 11.58 -22.46
C ASN A 44 -4.55 12.26 -21.09
N ALA A 45 -5.53 12.12 -20.21
CA ALA A 45 -5.39 12.57 -18.82
C ALA A 45 -4.12 11.97 -18.17
N MET A 46 -3.42 12.78 -17.37
CA MET A 46 -2.12 12.41 -16.80
C MET A 46 -2.22 12.11 -15.31
N ILE A 47 -1.92 10.87 -14.94
CA ILE A 47 -1.93 10.40 -13.55
C ILE A 47 -0.51 10.07 -13.09
N ALA A 48 -0.13 10.61 -11.94
CA ALA A 48 1.20 10.45 -11.40
C ALA A 48 1.27 9.28 -10.39
N THR A 49 2.16 8.32 -10.64
CA THR A 49 2.50 7.25 -9.69
C THR A 49 3.86 6.63 -10.02
N GLY A 50 4.67 6.30 -9.00
CA GLY A 50 5.92 5.54 -9.18
C GLY A 50 5.73 4.04 -8.99
N SER A 51 4.50 3.54 -8.85
CA SER A 51 4.20 2.12 -8.64
C SER A 51 3.77 1.43 -9.92
N LEU A 52 4.51 0.40 -10.33
CA LEU A 52 4.16 -0.41 -11.50
C LEU A 52 2.79 -1.10 -11.34
N ARG A 53 2.46 -1.56 -10.14
CA ARG A 53 1.15 -2.12 -9.82
C ARG A 53 0.02 -1.13 -10.07
N ARG A 54 0.14 0.09 -9.56
CA ARG A 54 -0.87 1.15 -9.78
C ARG A 54 -0.98 1.51 -11.25
N LYS A 55 0.16 1.67 -11.92
CA LYS A 55 0.22 1.97 -13.35
C LYS A 55 -0.52 0.90 -14.16
N ALA A 56 -0.23 -0.38 -13.91
CA ALA A 56 -0.86 -1.48 -14.65
C ALA A 56 -2.39 -1.49 -14.45
N GLN A 57 -2.86 -1.42 -13.20
CA GLN A 57 -4.29 -1.43 -12.90
C GLN A 57 -4.98 -0.16 -13.42
N TRP A 58 -4.32 1.01 -13.33
CA TRP A 58 -4.87 2.25 -13.89
C TRP A 58 -5.06 2.18 -15.39
N LEU A 59 -4.03 1.78 -16.14
CA LEU A 59 -4.09 1.69 -17.60
C LEU A 59 -5.00 0.57 -18.09
N ASN A 60 -5.20 -0.50 -17.32
CA ASN A 60 -6.21 -1.49 -17.62
C ASN A 60 -7.64 -0.91 -17.56
N ARG A 61 -7.91 0.01 -16.62
CA ARG A 61 -9.22 0.64 -16.47
C ARG A 61 -9.41 1.86 -17.39
N TYR A 62 -8.34 2.64 -17.58
CA TYR A 62 -8.32 3.87 -18.39
C TYR A 62 -7.19 3.80 -19.44
N PRO A 63 -7.38 3.03 -20.51
CA PRO A 63 -6.29 2.74 -21.47
C PRO A 63 -5.83 3.96 -22.29
N THR A 64 -6.64 5.02 -22.35
CA THR A 64 -6.31 6.27 -23.06
C THR A 64 -5.55 7.28 -22.21
N HIS A 65 -5.45 7.05 -20.89
CA HIS A 65 -4.73 7.94 -20.00
C HIS A 65 -3.23 7.72 -20.08
N LYS A 66 -2.47 8.69 -19.61
CA LYS A 66 -1.01 8.61 -19.46
C LYS A 66 -0.64 8.48 -18.00
N VAL A 67 0.36 7.65 -17.71
CA VAL A 67 0.88 7.51 -16.36
C VAL A 67 2.32 7.99 -16.33
N VAL A 68 2.58 9.00 -15.48
CA VAL A 68 3.89 9.60 -15.28
C VAL A 68 4.51 9.16 -13.96
N ASP A 69 5.86 9.14 -13.89
CA ASP A 69 6.56 8.71 -12.68
C ASP A 69 6.49 9.75 -11.57
N LEU A 70 6.29 9.27 -10.33
CA LEU A 70 6.19 10.09 -9.13
C LEU A 70 7.06 9.53 -8.02
N ARG A 71 8.18 10.18 -7.74
CA ARG A 71 9.16 9.83 -6.72
C ARG A 71 9.29 10.88 -5.63
N GLY A 72 9.76 10.45 -4.47
CA GLY A 72 9.97 11.28 -3.28
C GLY A 72 9.11 10.82 -2.10
N ASN A 73 9.19 11.53 -0.99
CA ASN A 73 8.31 11.35 0.17
C ASN A 73 6.91 11.94 -0.12
N VAL A 74 5.97 11.79 0.80
CA VAL A 74 4.58 12.24 0.62
C VAL A 74 4.51 13.74 0.32
N ASN A 75 5.20 14.57 1.10
CA ASN A 75 5.18 16.03 0.92
C ASN A 75 5.73 16.45 -0.45
N SER A 76 6.90 15.90 -0.83
CA SER A 76 7.50 16.16 -2.15
C SER A 76 6.60 15.70 -3.30
N ARG A 77 5.83 14.61 -3.12
CA ARG A 77 4.88 14.14 -4.14
C ARG A 77 3.67 15.05 -4.26
N LEU A 78 3.14 15.56 -3.15
CA LEU A 78 2.05 16.54 -3.15
C LEU A 78 2.48 17.87 -3.78
N GLU A 79 3.70 18.33 -3.46
CA GLU A 79 4.29 19.51 -4.08
C GLU A 79 4.46 19.34 -5.60
N LYS A 80 4.94 18.18 -6.04
CA LYS A 80 5.03 17.86 -7.48
C LYS A 80 3.67 17.84 -8.15
N LEU A 81 2.63 17.29 -7.51
CA LEU A 81 1.27 17.34 -8.04
C LEU A 81 0.80 18.79 -8.22
N ALA A 82 1.04 19.65 -7.24
CA ALA A 82 0.65 21.06 -7.33
C ALA A 82 1.37 21.80 -8.48
N ASN A 83 2.65 21.49 -8.74
CA ASN A 83 3.51 22.23 -9.65
C ASN A 83 3.60 21.65 -11.08
N ASN A 84 2.97 20.51 -11.37
CA ASN A 84 2.99 19.90 -12.70
C ASN A 84 1.58 19.88 -13.32
N GLU A 85 1.50 19.78 -14.63
CA GLU A 85 0.26 19.67 -15.39
C GLU A 85 -0.31 18.23 -15.35
N TRP A 86 -0.51 17.70 -14.13
CA TRP A 86 -1.11 16.38 -13.89
C TRP A 86 -2.53 16.53 -13.36
N ASP A 87 -3.42 15.65 -13.77
CA ASP A 87 -4.81 15.66 -13.33
C ASP A 87 -4.98 15.06 -11.93
N GLY A 88 -4.06 14.19 -11.52
CA GLY A 88 -4.05 13.60 -10.19
C GLY A 88 -2.82 12.74 -9.90
N ALA A 89 -2.67 12.36 -8.64
CA ALA A 89 -1.61 11.47 -8.18
C ALA A 89 -2.15 10.41 -7.22
N VAL A 90 -1.64 9.17 -7.35
CA VAL A 90 -2.11 8.04 -6.54
C VAL A 90 -1.22 7.84 -5.31
N PHE A 91 -1.85 7.84 -4.14
CA PHE A 91 -1.21 7.65 -2.83
C PHE A 91 -1.79 6.43 -2.11
N ALA A 92 -1.05 5.88 -1.16
CA ALA A 92 -1.63 4.97 -0.16
C ALA A 92 -2.30 5.81 0.93
N ALA A 93 -3.58 5.56 1.21
CA ALA A 93 -4.36 6.31 2.19
C ALA A 93 -3.68 6.37 3.57
N ALA A 94 -3.21 5.23 4.09
CA ALA A 94 -2.50 5.17 5.36
C ALA A 94 -1.24 6.05 5.43
N GLY A 95 -0.59 6.32 4.29
CA GLY A 95 0.58 7.18 4.23
C GLY A 95 0.24 8.66 4.47
N LEU A 96 -0.88 9.13 3.95
CA LEU A 96 -1.39 10.47 4.18
C LEU A 96 -1.99 10.61 5.57
N GLU A 97 -2.80 9.64 5.99
CA GLU A 97 -3.45 9.62 7.32
C GLU A 97 -2.43 9.71 8.46
N ARG A 98 -1.30 9.00 8.37
CA ARG A 98 -0.21 9.06 9.38
C ARG A 98 0.45 10.42 9.50
N LEU A 99 0.40 11.22 8.45
CA LEU A 99 0.91 12.61 8.45
C LEU A 99 -0.18 13.63 8.80
N GLY A 100 -1.40 13.16 9.12
CA GLY A 100 -2.55 14.03 9.37
C GLY A 100 -3.05 14.76 8.12
N ILE A 101 -2.62 14.32 6.93
CA ILE A 101 -2.99 14.93 5.65
C ILE A 101 -4.28 14.28 5.17
N ARG A 102 -5.33 15.09 4.98
CA ARG A 102 -6.63 14.65 4.48
C ARG A 102 -7.05 15.58 3.32
N PRO A 103 -6.62 15.29 2.09
CA PRO A 103 -7.04 16.08 0.95
C PRO A 103 -8.57 16.02 0.81
N ALA A 104 -9.22 17.18 0.72
CA ALA A 104 -10.67 17.26 0.62
C ALA A 104 -11.21 16.56 -0.64
N ASP A 105 -10.44 16.60 -1.71
CA ASP A 105 -10.80 16.11 -3.04
C ASP A 105 -10.13 14.76 -3.37
N ALA A 106 -9.87 13.92 -2.36
CA ALA A 106 -9.30 12.61 -2.57
C ALA A 106 -10.38 11.56 -2.88
N ILE A 107 -10.21 10.83 -3.98
CA ILE A 107 -11.11 9.77 -4.41
C ILE A 107 -10.55 8.42 -3.96
N ASN A 108 -11.38 7.60 -3.30
CA ASN A 108 -11.02 6.23 -2.96
C ASN A 108 -11.03 5.34 -4.21
N LEU A 109 -9.90 4.69 -4.49
CA LEU A 109 -9.74 3.74 -5.59
C LEU A 109 -10.05 2.31 -5.14
N GLY A 110 -11.24 2.06 -4.54
CA GLY A 110 -11.64 0.76 -3.99
C GLY A 110 -11.65 -0.40 -4.99
N TRP A 111 -11.56 -0.12 -6.30
CA TRP A 111 -11.39 -1.12 -7.35
C TRP A 111 -9.94 -1.56 -7.53
N MET A 112 -8.97 -0.79 -7.02
CA MET A 112 -7.55 -1.08 -7.14
C MET A 112 -7.09 -2.01 -6.02
N ILE A 113 -6.56 -3.18 -6.37
CA ILE A 113 -6.02 -4.11 -5.38
C ILE A 113 -4.69 -3.55 -4.86
N PRO A 114 -4.56 -3.37 -3.52
CA PRO A 114 -3.39 -2.73 -2.91
C PRO A 114 -2.11 -3.56 -3.05
N ALA A 115 -0.98 -2.97 -2.69
CA ALA A 115 0.25 -3.74 -2.53
C ALA A 115 0.13 -4.70 -1.34
N PRO A 116 0.75 -5.90 -1.39
CA PRO A 116 0.80 -6.80 -0.25
C PRO A 116 1.27 -6.07 1.02
N ALA A 117 0.56 -6.27 2.12
CA ALA A 117 0.78 -5.61 3.41
C ALA A 117 0.66 -4.06 3.41
N GLN A 118 0.00 -3.47 2.41
CA GLN A 118 -0.28 -2.02 2.42
C GLN A 118 -1.15 -1.65 3.63
N GLY A 119 -0.83 -0.55 4.28
CA GLY A 119 -1.52 -0.07 5.49
C GLY A 119 -0.98 -0.66 6.80
N VAL A 120 -0.05 -1.61 6.76
CA VAL A 120 0.46 -2.31 7.94
C VAL A 120 1.84 -1.81 8.35
N ILE A 121 2.03 -1.67 9.66
CA ILE A 121 3.32 -1.42 10.31
C ILE A 121 3.81 -2.72 10.94
N MET A 122 5.08 -3.02 10.74
CA MET A 122 5.79 -4.14 11.36
C MET A 122 6.87 -3.63 12.30
N VAL A 123 6.98 -4.24 13.45
CA VAL A 123 8.13 -4.09 14.35
C VAL A 123 9.07 -5.26 14.10
N SER A 124 10.33 -4.97 13.84
CA SER A 124 11.40 -5.97 13.72
C SER A 124 12.44 -5.81 14.82
N CYS A 125 13.03 -6.91 15.26
CA CYS A 125 14.12 -6.95 16.21
C CYS A 125 15.13 -8.03 15.80
N ARG A 126 16.18 -8.24 16.60
CA ARG A 126 17.01 -9.42 16.48
C ARG A 126 16.22 -10.66 16.89
N ASP A 127 16.46 -11.79 16.25
CA ASP A 127 15.73 -13.04 16.50
C ASP A 127 16.00 -13.62 17.90
N ASN A 128 17.14 -13.27 18.51
CA ASN A 128 17.54 -13.67 19.87
C ASN A 128 17.19 -12.63 20.94
N ASP A 129 16.47 -11.56 20.62
CA ASP A 129 16.08 -10.48 21.55
C ASP A 129 14.72 -10.79 22.19
N ALA A 130 14.69 -11.74 23.13
CA ALA A 130 13.47 -12.17 23.79
C ALA A 130 12.74 -11.04 24.53
N GLU A 131 13.48 -10.08 25.11
CA GLU A 131 12.91 -8.96 25.85
C GLU A 131 12.09 -8.05 24.92
N ILE A 132 12.63 -7.70 23.76
CA ILE A 132 11.94 -6.87 22.77
C ILE A 132 10.75 -7.63 22.14
N ILE A 133 10.91 -8.93 21.88
CA ILE A 133 9.81 -9.77 21.37
C ILE A 133 8.64 -9.76 22.37
N GLU A 134 8.91 -10.03 23.64
CA GLU A 134 7.88 -10.04 24.69
C GLU A 134 7.24 -8.63 24.87
N ALA A 135 8.03 -7.59 24.94
CA ALA A 135 7.55 -6.23 25.11
C ALA A 135 6.62 -5.78 23.97
N THR A 136 6.90 -6.22 22.74
CA THR A 136 6.12 -5.83 21.55
C THR A 136 4.92 -6.73 21.26
N GLN A 137 4.80 -7.90 21.88
CA GLN A 137 3.67 -8.83 21.72
C GLN A 137 2.30 -8.17 21.94
N LYS A 138 2.21 -7.23 22.88
CA LYS A 138 0.98 -6.49 23.17
C LYS A 138 0.50 -5.59 22.01
N LEU A 139 1.38 -5.30 21.06
CA LEU A 139 1.09 -4.50 19.87
C LEU A 139 0.65 -5.38 18.69
N ASN A 140 0.82 -6.70 18.81
CA ASN A 140 0.54 -7.62 17.72
C ASN A 140 -0.96 -7.81 17.52
N ASP A 141 -1.42 -7.56 16.31
CA ASP A 141 -2.78 -7.85 15.85
C ASP A 141 -2.77 -9.14 15.03
N TYR A 142 -3.32 -10.19 15.61
CA TYR A 142 -3.26 -11.53 15.03
C TYR A 142 -4.02 -11.64 13.71
N GLU A 143 -5.19 -11.00 13.59
CA GLU A 143 -5.98 -10.99 12.35
C GLU A 143 -5.18 -10.36 11.21
N THR A 144 -4.60 -9.18 11.46
CA THR A 144 -3.72 -8.52 10.49
C THR A 144 -2.52 -9.39 10.13
N GLN A 145 -1.89 -10.03 11.13
CA GLN A 145 -0.71 -10.88 10.91
C GLN A 145 -1.01 -12.05 9.97
N VAL A 146 -2.14 -12.74 10.17
CA VAL A 146 -2.57 -13.85 9.31
C VAL A 146 -2.86 -13.34 7.89
N CYS A 147 -3.64 -12.28 7.75
CA CYS A 147 -4.01 -11.72 6.45
C CYS A 147 -2.77 -11.29 5.65
N VAL A 148 -1.87 -10.53 6.26
CA VAL A 148 -0.66 -10.10 5.54
C VAL A 148 0.34 -11.22 5.30
N GLY A 149 0.32 -12.27 6.11
CA GLY A 149 1.06 -13.49 5.87
C GLY A 149 0.67 -14.12 4.53
N ILE A 150 -0.64 -14.27 4.28
CA ILE A 150 -1.19 -14.78 3.03
C ILE A 150 -0.79 -13.89 1.84
N GLU A 151 -0.92 -12.56 1.99
CA GLU A 151 -0.55 -11.62 0.93
C GLU A 151 0.94 -11.68 0.57
N ARG A 152 1.80 -11.80 1.57
CA ARG A 152 3.26 -11.89 1.39
C ARG A 152 3.68 -13.23 0.82
N GLU A 153 3.02 -14.32 1.22
CA GLU A 153 3.24 -15.64 0.63
C GLU A 153 2.85 -15.66 -0.85
N PHE A 154 1.72 -15.07 -1.22
CA PHE A 154 1.32 -14.89 -2.62
C PHE A 154 2.39 -14.14 -3.42
N LEU A 155 2.92 -13.03 -2.87
CA LEU A 155 4.02 -12.28 -3.50
C LEU A 155 5.29 -13.13 -3.66
N ASN A 156 5.62 -13.92 -2.65
CA ASN A 156 6.79 -14.79 -2.63
C ASN A 156 6.69 -15.91 -3.67
N LEU A 157 5.54 -16.58 -3.76
CA LEU A 157 5.27 -17.65 -4.72
C LEU A 157 5.32 -17.16 -6.18
N LEU A 158 4.98 -15.90 -6.43
CA LEU A 158 5.09 -15.28 -7.75
C LEU A 158 6.50 -14.74 -8.06
N GLU A 159 7.47 -15.03 -7.18
CA GLU A 159 8.84 -14.51 -7.29
C GLU A 159 8.89 -12.99 -7.42
N GLY A 160 7.85 -12.32 -6.94
CA GLY A 160 7.68 -10.88 -7.00
C GLY A 160 8.50 -10.17 -5.94
N GLY A 161 9.42 -9.32 -6.35
CA GLY A 161 10.04 -8.34 -5.45
C GLY A 161 9.11 -7.15 -5.19
N CYS A 162 9.52 -6.21 -4.33
CA CYS A 162 8.77 -4.98 -4.01
C CYS A 162 8.42 -4.11 -5.24
N THR A 163 9.06 -4.35 -6.37
CA THR A 163 8.87 -3.63 -7.64
C THR A 163 7.94 -4.35 -8.62
N ALA A 164 7.52 -5.59 -8.34
CA ALA A 164 6.62 -6.31 -9.21
C ALA A 164 5.21 -5.65 -9.26
N PRO A 165 4.50 -5.72 -10.39
CA PRO A 165 3.16 -5.15 -10.53
C PRO A 165 2.07 -6.00 -9.85
N ILE A 166 2.39 -6.61 -8.72
CA ILE A 166 1.54 -7.53 -7.97
C ILE A 166 0.71 -6.77 -6.93
N GLY A 167 -0.57 -7.04 -6.90
CA GLY A 167 -1.50 -6.61 -5.86
C GLY A 167 -2.02 -7.81 -5.08
N ALA A 168 -2.18 -7.66 -3.76
CA ALA A 168 -2.82 -8.68 -2.93
C ALA A 168 -3.54 -8.03 -1.74
N LEU A 169 -4.70 -8.58 -1.42
CA LEU A 169 -5.49 -8.19 -0.26
C LEU A 169 -6.17 -9.42 0.34
N ALA A 170 -5.84 -9.73 1.59
CA ALA A 170 -6.59 -10.64 2.44
C ALA A 170 -7.29 -9.86 3.55
N TYR A 171 -8.51 -10.25 3.90
CA TYR A 171 -9.28 -9.68 5.00
C TYR A 171 -10.26 -10.70 5.57
N VAL A 172 -10.55 -10.58 6.85
CA VAL A 172 -11.56 -11.42 7.51
C VAL A 172 -12.93 -10.79 7.32
N GLU A 173 -13.87 -11.56 6.77
CA GLU A 173 -15.26 -11.15 6.69
C GLU A 173 -15.89 -11.28 8.09
N GLN A 174 -16.31 -10.16 8.66
CA GLN A 174 -16.75 -10.10 10.06
C GLN A 174 -17.98 -10.97 10.38
N LYS A 175 -18.84 -11.22 9.38
CA LYS A 175 -20.06 -12.02 9.57
C LYS A 175 -19.80 -13.52 9.56
N THR A 176 -18.96 -13.97 8.62
CA THR A 176 -18.68 -15.40 8.40
C THR A 176 -17.41 -15.87 9.09
N GLN A 177 -16.55 -14.93 9.52
CA GLN A 177 -15.20 -15.19 10.04
C GLN A 177 -14.30 -15.91 9.03
N GLU A 178 -14.64 -15.84 7.75
CA GLU A 178 -13.87 -16.39 6.65
C GLU A 178 -12.82 -15.41 6.15
N ILE A 179 -11.68 -15.94 5.72
CA ILE A 179 -10.65 -15.12 5.08
C ILE A 179 -10.97 -15.04 3.59
N ASN A 180 -11.20 -13.83 3.12
CA ASN A 180 -11.32 -13.52 1.71
C ASN A 180 -9.98 -13.06 1.17
N PHE A 181 -9.64 -13.49 -0.05
CA PHE A 181 -8.40 -13.13 -0.73
C PHE A 181 -8.67 -12.61 -2.13
N LYS A 182 -7.94 -11.56 -2.52
CA LYS A 182 -7.91 -11.00 -3.88
C LYS A 182 -6.46 -10.82 -4.29
N GLY A 183 -6.08 -11.36 -5.45
CA GLY A 183 -4.74 -11.21 -6.02
C GLY A 183 -4.79 -10.78 -7.49
N ILE A 184 -3.78 -10.06 -7.95
CA ILE A 184 -3.58 -9.66 -9.34
C ILE A 184 -2.10 -9.60 -9.67
#